data_ea47a6d98a3480a3853124305a88179a
#
_entry.id   ea47a6d98a3480a3853124305a88179a
#
_cell.length_a   1.000
_cell.length_b   1.000
_cell.length_c   1.000
_cell.angle_alpha   90.00
_cell.angle_beta   90.00
_cell.angle_gamma   90.00
#
_symmetry.space_group_name_H-M   'P 1'
#
loop_
_entity.id
_entity.type
_entity.pdbx_description
1 polymer ?
#
loop_
_entity_poly.entity_id
_entity_poly.type
_entity_poly.pdbx_seq_one_letter_code
_entity_poly.pdbx_strand_id
1 'polypeptide(L)'
;MKNKFQKSRNIRIFISSTFQDMQSERDMLVTKVFPRLRQIAYERNVTLTEVDLRWGITEEEAKSSKVVEICLDEIRNSHPFFIGLLGERYGWCPSKETLIEHQAMPDRYEWLAADLDRGMSITEIEIQYGVLRSLEPVYASFYIRKTDEKTIETDPRQAQLKETVRNNKRYNTYDYCSPEQLGEQVESEFKTLLDHLFPKNKVEDP
;
A
#
# COMPACT_ATOMS: atom_id res chain seq x y z
N MET A 1 -5.34 -10.69 -24.81
CA MET A 1 -5.99 -11.03 -23.51
C MET A 1 -6.75 -9.82 -23.03
N LYS A 2 -8.09 -9.83 -23.05
CA LYS A 2 -8.90 -8.74 -22.50
C LYS A 2 -8.74 -8.77 -20.99
N ASN A 3 -8.26 -7.69 -20.43
CA ASN A 3 -7.87 -7.55 -19.03
C ASN A 3 -9.08 -7.84 -18.13
N LYS A 4 -9.00 -8.87 -17.30
CA LYS A 4 -10.06 -9.34 -16.39
C LYS A 4 -10.54 -8.24 -15.42
N PHE A 5 -9.70 -7.22 -15.21
CA PHE A 5 -9.94 -6.06 -14.35
C PHE A 5 -10.82 -4.97 -14.97
N GLN A 6 -11.01 -4.97 -16.30
CA GLN A 6 -11.89 -4.00 -16.99
C GLN A 6 -13.38 -4.18 -16.65
N LYS A 7 -13.76 -5.21 -15.90
CA LYS A 7 -15.17 -5.49 -15.54
C LYS A 7 -15.62 -4.85 -14.22
N SER A 8 -14.73 -4.62 -13.26
CA SER A 8 -15.10 -3.99 -12.00
C SER A 8 -14.85 -2.49 -12.07
N ARG A 9 -15.92 -1.71 -11.89
CA ARG A 9 -15.81 -0.25 -11.75
C ARG A 9 -15.65 0.17 -10.28
N ASN A 10 -15.27 -0.77 -9.43
CA ASN A 10 -14.89 -0.55 -8.04
C ASN A 10 -13.38 -0.73 -7.91
N ILE A 11 -12.68 0.35 -7.59
CA ILE A 11 -11.26 0.37 -7.30
C ILE A 11 -11.06 0.53 -5.80
N ARG A 12 -10.36 -0.40 -5.18
CA ARG A 12 -9.87 -0.29 -3.81
C ARG A 12 -8.36 -0.18 -3.87
N ILE A 13 -7.80 0.82 -3.19
CA ILE A 13 -6.35 1.07 -3.20
C ILE A 13 -5.84 0.84 -1.79
N PHE A 14 -5.02 -0.19 -1.61
CA PHE A 14 -4.38 -0.46 -0.32
C PHE A 14 -3.19 0.47 -0.10
N ILE A 15 -3.12 1.09 1.08
CA ILE A 15 -2.02 1.95 1.49
C ILE A 15 -1.21 1.25 2.57
N SER A 16 -0.01 0.81 2.23
CA SER A 16 0.96 0.22 3.15
C SER A 16 1.94 1.27 3.62
N SER A 17 2.07 1.46 4.91
CA SER A 17 3.12 2.28 5.54
C SER A 17 3.19 2.01 7.04
N THR A 18 4.26 2.48 7.67
CA THR A 18 4.33 2.59 9.13
C THR A 18 3.34 3.65 9.65
N PHE A 19 2.79 3.43 10.86
CA PHE A 19 1.79 4.35 11.41
C PHE A 19 2.39 5.61 12.04
N GLN A 20 3.55 5.47 12.70
CA GLN A 20 4.06 6.54 13.57
C GLN A 20 4.75 7.68 12.83
N ASP A 21 5.49 7.39 11.76
CA ASP A 21 6.30 8.37 11.05
C ASP A 21 5.72 8.81 9.70
N MET A 22 4.60 8.24 9.27
CA MET A 22 3.94 8.53 7.99
C MET A 22 2.55 9.18 8.17
N GLN A 23 2.29 9.80 9.31
CA GLN A 23 0.98 10.35 9.60
C GLN A 23 0.65 11.55 8.69
N SER A 24 1.59 12.47 8.49
CA SER A 24 1.39 13.65 7.64
C SER A 24 1.12 13.26 6.19
N GLU A 25 1.83 12.27 5.70
CA GLU A 25 1.66 11.70 4.36
C GLU A 25 0.27 11.10 4.19
N ARG A 26 -0.14 10.25 5.12
CA ARG A 26 -1.48 9.65 5.11
C ARG A 26 -2.59 10.70 5.21
N ASP A 27 -2.43 11.70 6.07
CA ASP A 27 -3.39 12.80 6.20
C ASP A 27 -3.50 13.60 4.91
N MET A 28 -2.38 13.89 4.24
CA MET A 28 -2.37 14.52 2.91
C MET A 28 -3.14 13.68 1.88
N LEU A 29 -2.86 12.37 1.82
CA LEU A 29 -3.55 11.48 0.87
C LEU A 29 -5.06 11.44 1.13
N VAL A 30 -5.48 11.19 2.38
CA VAL A 30 -6.90 11.01 2.74
C VAL A 30 -7.69 12.31 2.63
N THR A 31 -7.10 13.46 3.05
CA THR A 31 -7.84 14.72 3.10
C THR A 31 -7.78 15.55 1.81
N LYS A 32 -6.77 15.36 0.97
CA LYS A 32 -6.56 16.17 -0.24
C LYS A 32 -6.56 15.35 -1.53
N VAL A 33 -5.79 14.27 -1.58
CA VAL A 33 -5.54 13.53 -2.82
C VAL A 33 -6.72 12.62 -3.18
N PHE A 34 -7.14 11.74 -2.27
CA PHE A 34 -8.22 10.80 -2.55
C PHE A 34 -9.59 11.47 -2.84
N PRO A 35 -9.97 12.58 -2.18
CA PRO A 35 -11.17 13.30 -2.59
C PRO A 35 -11.15 13.76 -4.06
N ARG A 36 -10.00 14.24 -4.56
CA ARG A 36 -9.82 14.62 -5.96
C ARG A 36 -9.84 13.42 -6.90
N LEU A 37 -9.14 12.34 -6.52
CA LEU A 37 -9.12 11.11 -7.30
C LEU A 37 -10.51 10.47 -7.39
N ARG A 38 -11.31 10.51 -6.31
CA ARG A 38 -12.72 10.07 -6.34
C ARG A 38 -13.56 10.89 -7.30
N GLN A 39 -13.36 12.20 -7.37
CA GLN A 39 -14.05 13.05 -8.34
C GLN A 39 -13.66 12.66 -9.78
N ILE A 40 -12.37 12.46 -10.04
CA ILE A 40 -11.85 12.03 -11.34
C ILE A 40 -12.39 10.64 -11.73
N ALA A 41 -12.47 9.71 -10.78
CA ALA A 41 -13.00 8.37 -10.99
C ALA A 41 -14.53 8.40 -11.26
N TYR A 42 -15.27 9.22 -10.51
CA TYR A 42 -16.72 9.39 -10.68
C TYR A 42 -17.08 9.85 -12.09
N GLU A 43 -16.32 10.78 -12.68
CA GLU A 43 -16.50 11.24 -14.07
C GLU A 43 -16.31 10.13 -15.12
N ARG A 44 -15.80 8.97 -14.68
CA ARG A 44 -15.59 7.76 -15.51
C ARG A 44 -16.52 6.62 -15.11
N ASN A 45 -17.52 6.90 -14.26
CA ASN A 45 -18.41 5.89 -13.65
C ASN A 45 -17.60 4.82 -12.88
N VAL A 46 -16.55 5.22 -12.17
CA VAL A 46 -15.70 4.38 -11.32
C VAL A 46 -15.85 4.83 -9.88
N THR A 47 -16.08 3.88 -8.97
CA THR A 47 -15.99 4.10 -7.53
C THR A 47 -14.56 3.83 -7.08
N LEU A 48 -13.95 4.77 -6.36
CA LEU A 48 -12.61 4.66 -5.82
C LEU A 48 -12.66 4.76 -4.30
N THR A 49 -12.04 3.80 -3.62
CA THR A 49 -11.94 3.72 -2.17
C THR A 49 -10.50 3.47 -1.77
N GLU A 50 -9.94 4.31 -0.94
CA GLU A 50 -8.68 4.06 -0.26
C GLU A 50 -8.91 3.13 0.95
N VAL A 51 -7.96 2.24 1.18
CA VAL A 51 -7.92 1.33 2.33
C VAL A 51 -6.70 1.71 3.16
N ASP A 52 -6.94 2.55 4.15
CA ASP A 52 -5.96 2.96 5.16
C ASP A 52 -6.35 2.32 6.50
N LEU A 53 -5.65 1.26 6.88
CA LEU A 53 -5.97 0.48 8.09
C LEU A 53 -5.70 1.21 9.41
N ARG A 54 -5.17 2.42 9.37
CA ARG A 54 -5.12 3.33 10.52
C ARG A 54 -6.52 3.63 11.09
N TRP A 55 -7.52 3.62 10.21
CA TRP A 55 -8.93 3.85 10.53
C TRP A 55 -9.66 2.50 10.58
N GLY A 56 -10.06 2.08 11.77
CA GLY A 56 -10.87 0.89 11.96
C GLY A 56 -10.16 -0.27 12.66
N ILE A 57 -8.89 -0.14 13.02
CA ILE A 57 -8.20 -1.07 13.91
C ILE A 57 -8.09 -0.41 15.29
N THR A 58 -8.63 -1.06 16.32
CA THR A 58 -8.49 -0.61 17.70
C THR A 58 -7.06 -0.81 18.20
N GLU A 59 -6.66 -0.10 19.27
CA GLU A 59 -5.34 -0.29 19.87
C GLU A 59 -5.11 -1.74 20.35
N GLU A 60 -6.16 -2.44 20.76
CA GLU A 60 -6.10 -3.85 21.16
C GLU A 60 -5.90 -4.77 19.96
N GLU A 61 -6.60 -4.52 18.86
CA GLU A 61 -6.41 -5.23 17.59
C GLU A 61 -5.04 -4.95 16.99
N ALA A 62 -4.54 -3.70 17.09
CA ALA A 62 -3.21 -3.32 16.61
C ALA A 62 -2.07 -4.06 17.32
N LYS A 63 -2.32 -4.58 18.51
CA LYS A 63 -1.37 -5.39 19.29
C LYS A 63 -1.62 -6.89 19.14
N SER A 64 -2.67 -7.28 18.44
CA SER A 64 -3.07 -8.67 18.26
C SER A 64 -2.65 -9.22 16.89
N SER A 65 -2.53 -10.53 16.81
CA SER A 65 -2.28 -11.25 15.55
C SER A 65 -3.36 -11.03 14.48
N LYS A 66 -4.56 -10.62 14.88
CA LYS A 66 -5.66 -10.30 13.96
C LYS A 66 -5.31 -9.18 12.99
N VAL A 67 -4.43 -8.24 13.38
CA VAL A 67 -3.96 -7.18 12.48
C VAL A 67 -3.32 -7.73 11.21
N VAL A 68 -2.48 -8.74 11.34
CA VAL A 68 -1.81 -9.36 10.18
C VAL A 68 -2.85 -9.96 9.23
N GLU A 69 -3.83 -10.69 9.77
CA GLU A 69 -4.90 -11.29 8.96
C GLU A 69 -5.75 -10.21 8.28
N ILE A 70 -6.14 -9.17 9.00
CA ILE A 70 -6.89 -8.03 8.45
C ILE A 70 -6.10 -7.36 7.34
N CYS A 71 -4.80 -7.09 7.54
CA CYS A 71 -3.93 -6.49 6.51
C CYS A 71 -3.88 -7.36 5.24
N LEU A 72 -3.66 -8.66 5.39
CA LEU A 72 -3.55 -9.57 4.25
C LEU A 72 -4.88 -9.74 3.51
N ASP A 73 -6.01 -9.79 4.23
CA ASP A 73 -7.33 -9.84 3.63
C ASP A 73 -7.68 -8.55 2.88
N GLU A 74 -7.35 -7.38 3.45
CA GLU A 74 -7.58 -6.11 2.78
C GLU A 74 -6.67 -5.89 1.57
N ILE A 75 -5.42 -6.36 1.60
CA ILE A 75 -4.54 -6.39 0.42
C ILE A 75 -5.19 -7.22 -0.69
N ARG A 76 -5.69 -8.41 -0.36
CA ARG A 76 -6.35 -9.29 -1.33
C ARG A 76 -7.62 -8.64 -1.91
N ASN A 77 -8.42 -7.99 -1.07
CA ASN A 77 -9.65 -7.30 -1.46
C ASN A 77 -9.37 -6.03 -2.29
N SER A 78 -8.18 -5.46 -2.16
CA SER A 78 -7.74 -4.26 -2.88
C SER A 78 -6.97 -4.58 -4.16
N HIS A 79 -6.58 -5.86 -4.36
CA HIS A 79 -5.85 -6.25 -5.57
C HIS A 79 -6.60 -5.82 -6.84
N PRO A 80 -5.92 -5.19 -7.81
CA PRO A 80 -4.46 -5.11 -7.99
C PRO A 80 -3.82 -3.77 -7.56
N PHE A 81 -4.47 -2.92 -6.79
CA PHE A 81 -4.00 -1.55 -6.53
C PHE A 81 -3.32 -1.42 -5.18
N PHE A 82 -2.08 -0.92 -5.18
CA PHE A 82 -1.24 -0.85 -4.00
C PHE A 82 -0.38 0.42 -3.99
N ILE A 83 -0.34 1.12 -2.87
CA ILE A 83 0.58 2.24 -2.59
C ILE A 83 1.45 1.84 -1.41
N GLY A 84 2.77 1.87 -1.58
CA GLY A 84 3.75 1.69 -0.51
C GLY A 84 4.41 3.02 -0.16
N LEU A 85 4.33 3.42 1.12
CA LEU A 85 5.02 4.61 1.64
C LEU A 85 6.14 4.15 2.56
N LEU A 86 7.37 4.54 2.28
CA LEU A 86 8.57 4.16 3.04
C LEU A 86 9.27 5.39 3.62
N GLY A 87 9.18 5.54 4.93
CA GLY A 87 9.89 6.52 5.74
C GLY A 87 11.17 5.96 6.37
N GLU A 88 11.57 6.49 7.54
CA GLU A 88 12.80 6.10 8.23
C GLU A 88 12.62 4.86 9.10
N ARG A 89 11.40 4.54 9.48
CA ARG A 89 11.10 3.43 10.39
C ARG A 89 10.81 2.15 9.62
N TYR A 90 11.34 1.04 10.13
CA TYR A 90 11.05 -0.29 9.58
C TYR A 90 9.64 -0.78 9.96
N GLY A 91 9.13 -0.31 11.09
CA GLY A 91 7.81 -0.64 11.59
C GLY A 91 7.80 -1.73 12.65
N TRP A 92 6.60 -2.12 13.04
CA TRP A 92 6.40 -3.12 14.08
C TRP A 92 6.62 -4.53 13.52
N CYS A 93 7.42 -5.33 14.27
CA CYS A 93 7.71 -6.73 13.97
C CYS A 93 6.94 -7.60 14.97
N PRO A 94 5.84 -8.26 14.55
CA PRO A 94 5.12 -9.19 15.43
C PRO A 94 5.97 -10.43 15.72
N SER A 95 5.84 -10.98 16.93
CA SER A 95 6.46 -12.26 17.25
C SER A 95 5.56 -13.42 16.83
N LYS A 96 6.18 -14.59 16.58
CA LYS A 96 5.45 -15.81 16.26
C LYS A 96 4.51 -16.26 17.38
N GLU A 97 4.94 -16.07 18.63
CA GLU A 97 4.16 -16.38 19.82
C GLU A 97 2.86 -15.57 19.86
N THR A 98 2.92 -14.29 19.50
CA THR A 98 1.74 -13.41 19.42
C THR A 98 0.70 -13.95 18.43
N LEU A 99 1.12 -14.63 17.37
CA LEU A 99 0.22 -15.20 16.36
C LEU A 99 -0.33 -16.57 16.76
N ILE A 100 0.47 -17.40 17.45
CA ILE A 100 0.06 -18.73 17.90
C ILE A 100 -0.99 -18.64 19.02
N GLU A 101 -0.82 -17.72 19.96
CA GLU A 101 -1.75 -17.54 21.09
C GLU A 101 -3.19 -17.25 20.67
N HIS A 102 -3.38 -16.72 19.45
CA HIS A 102 -4.72 -16.33 19.00
C HIS A 102 -5.34 -17.27 17.95
N GLN A 103 -4.76 -18.45 17.70
CA GLN A 103 -5.26 -19.41 16.68
C GLN A 103 -5.55 -18.78 15.31
N ALA A 104 -4.86 -17.69 14.97
CA ALA A 104 -5.17 -16.81 13.85
C ALA A 104 -4.34 -17.11 12.60
N MET A 105 -3.74 -18.31 12.52
CA MET A 105 -3.00 -18.74 11.33
C MET A 105 -3.86 -19.74 10.53
N PRO A 106 -4.70 -19.26 9.61
CA PRO A 106 -5.31 -20.18 8.64
C PRO A 106 -4.21 -20.88 7.83
N ASP A 107 -4.41 -22.14 7.47
CA ASP A 107 -3.50 -22.95 6.63
C ASP A 107 -3.05 -22.22 5.35
N ARG A 108 -3.85 -21.27 4.89
CA ARG A 108 -3.57 -20.41 3.73
C ARG A 108 -2.35 -19.47 3.88
N TYR A 109 -1.81 -19.29 5.08
CA TYR A 109 -0.68 -18.39 5.37
C TYR A 109 0.52 -19.11 6.02
N GLU A 110 0.75 -20.39 5.69
CA GLU A 110 1.90 -21.15 6.22
C GLU A 110 3.25 -20.45 5.99
N TRP A 111 3.40 -19.74 4.85
CA TRP A 111 4.59 -18.97 4.52
C TRP A 111 4.86 -17.83 5.50
N LEU A 112 3.83 -17.30 6.16
CA LEU A 112 3.94 -16.17 7.08
C LEU A 112 4.79 -16.52 8.30
N ALA A 113 4.76 -17.76 8.78
CA ALA A 113 5.57 -18.21 9.91
C ALA A 113 7.07 -17.99 9.65
N ALA A 114 7.56 -18.26 8.45
CA ALA A 114 8.95 -18.06 8.08
C ALA A 114 9.34 -16.57 8.00
N ASP A 115 8.42 -15.70 7.61
CA ASP A 115 8.66 -14.24 7.55
C ASP A 115 8.71 -13.63 8.96
N LEU A 116 7.87 -14.13 9.86
CA LEU A 116 7.88 -13.74 11.28
C LEU A 116 9.13 -14.24 12.01
N ASP A 117 9.57 -15.47 11.73
CA ASP A 117 10.82 -16.01 12.28
C ASP A 117 12.04 -15.18 11.84
N ARG A 118 11.97 -14.52 10.69
CA ARG A 118 12.98 -13.55 10.20
C ARG A 118 12.83 -12.16 10.81
N GLY A 119 11.81 -11.91 11.61
CA GLY A 119 11.53 -10.63 12.23
C GLY A 119 11.09 -9.56 11.23
N MET A 120 10.36 -9.94 10.18
CA MET A 120 9.82 -8.97 9.23
C MET A 120 8.79 -8.07 9.90
N SER A 121 8.81 -6.78 9.54
CA SER A 121 7.76 -5.85 9.95
C SER A 121 6.47 -6.09 9.18
N ILE A 122 5.34 -5.65 9.75
CA ILE A 122 4.05 -5.72 9.05
C ILE A 122 4.13 -5.02 7.70
N THR A 123 4.75 -3.85 7.62
CA THR A 123 4.91 -3.11 6.36
C THR A 123 5.68 -3.92 5.31
N GLU A 124 6.76 -4.61 5.70
CA GLU A 124 7.47 -5.48 4.76
C GLU A 124 6.63 -6.68 4.35
N ILE A 125 5.91 -7.32 5.29
CA ILE A 125 5.00 -8.44 5.00
C ILE A 125 3.93 -8.00 3.98
N GLU A 126 3.32 -6.83 4.17
CA GLU A 126 2.34 -6.26 3.24
C GLU A 126 2.91 -6.07 1.83
N ILE A 127 4.12 -5.51 1.74
CA ILE A 127 4.82 -5.29 0.45
C ILE A 127 5.19 -6.62 -0.20
N GLN A 128 5.70 -7.59 0.56
CA GLN A 128 6.06 -8.90 0.06
C GLN A 128 4.82 -9.64 -0.47
N TYR A 129 3.74 -9.67 0.30
CA TYR A 129 2.52 -10.37 -0.05
C TYR A 129 1.75 -9.67 -1.18
N GLY A 130 1.53 -8.37 -1.05
CA GLY A 130 0.70 -7.60 -1.98
C GLY A 130 1.37 -7.38 -3.34
N VAL A 131 2.72 -7.32 -3.37
CA VAL A 131 3.43 -6.86 -4.56
C VAL A 131 4.57 -7.77 -4.98
N LEU A 132 5.61 -7.94 -4.15
CA LEU A 132 6.88 -8.51 -4.62
C LEU A 132 6.77 -10.00 -4.95
N ARG A 133 5.97 -10.76 -4.21
CA ARG A 133 5.72 -12.19 -4.41
C ARG A 133 4.47 -12.46 -5.25
N SER A 134 3.72 -11.43 -5.65
CA SER A 134 2.53 -11.61 -6.46
C SER A 134 2.88 -12.15 -7.84
N LEU A 135 2.22 -13.22 -8.24
CA LEU A 135 2.30 -13.80 -9.58
C LEU A 135 1.32 -13.13 -10.55
N GLU A 136 0.33 -12.41 -10.04
CA GLU A 136 -0.64 -11.68 -10.84
C GLU A 136 -0.16 -10.24 -11.10
N PRO A 137 -0.65 -9.59 -12.17
CA PRO A 137 -0.34 -8.19 -12.42
C PRO A 137 -0.84 -7.30 -11.28
N VAL A 138 0.02 -6.42 -10.76
CA VAL A 138 -0.29 -5.45 -9.71
C VAL A 138 0.03 -4.05 -10.23
N TYR A 139 -0.86 -3.10 -9.98
CA TYR A 139 -0.62 -1.67 -10.16
C TYR A 139 -0.10 -1.10 -8.84
N ALA A 140 1.19 -1.23 -8.63
CA ALA A 140 1.85 -0.79 -7.41
C ALA A 140 2.81 0.36 -7.68
N SER A 141 2.84 1.31 -6.76
CA SER A 141 3.79 2.41 -6.74
C SER A 141 4.33 2.62 -5.34
N PHE A 142 5.61 2.89 -5.27
CA PHE A 142 6.32 3.11 -4.03
C PHE A 142 6.81 4.54 -3.94
N TYR A 143 6.61 5.15 -2.80
CA TYR A 143 7.03 6.52 -2.50
C TYR A 143 7.96 6.50 -1.30
N ILE A 144 9.19 6.94 -1.51
CA ILE A 144 10.25 6.88 -0.51
C ILE A 144 10.58 8.30 -0.06
N ARG A 145 10.40 8.56 1.24
CA ARG A 145 10.77 9.85 1.81
C ARG A 145 12.29 10.01 1.79
N LYS A 146 12.74 11.12 1.18
CA LYS A 146 14.14 11.56 1.30
C LYS A 146 14.36 12.13 2.68
N THR A 147 15.32 11.57 3.36
CA THR A 147 15.78 12.06 4.66
C THR A 147 16.91 13.05 4.47
N ASP A 148 16.97 14.08 5.31
CA ASP A 148 18.17 14.89 5.40
C ASP A 148 19.34 14.00 5.86
N GLU A 149 20.55 14.29 5.38
CA GLU A 149 21.79 13.50 5.68
C GLU A 149 22.03 13.27 7.19
N LYS A 150 21.31 14.01 8.05
CA LYS A 150 21.41 13.91 9.52
C LYS A 150 20.48 12.88 10.14
N THR A 151 19.48 12.40 9.41
CA THR A 151 18.51 11.42 9.92
C THR A 151 18.99 10.03 9.54
N ILE A 152 19.54 9.31 10.49
CA ILE A 152 20.04 7.94 10.29
C ILE A 152 18.84 6.99 10.38
N GLU A 153 18.68 6.13 9.40
CA GLU A 153 17.77 4.98 9.52
C GLU A 153 18.24 4.13 10.70
N THR A 154 17.35 3.95 11.66
CA THR A 154 17.69 3.26 12.91
C THR A 154 17.74 1.74 12.75
N ASP A 155 17.16 1.21 11.67
CA ASP A 155 17.09 -0.21 11.39
C ASP A 155 17.63 -0.50 9.96
N PRO A 156 18.70 -1.29 9.82
CA PRO A 156 19.29 -1.60 8.52
C PRO A 156 18.33 -2.35 7.58
N ARG A 157 17.31 -3.02 8.12
CA ARG A 157 16.28 -3.71 7.33
C ARG A 157 15.43 -2.72 6.52
N GLN A 158 15.24 -1.50 7.04
CA GLN A 158 14.52 -0.45 6.31
C GLN A 158 15.30 -0.01 5.05
N ALA A 159 16.60 0.18 5.17
CA ALA A 159 17.45 0.49 4.02
C ALA A 159 17.41 -0.65 2.99
N GLN A 160 17.48 -1.89 3.44
CA GLN A 160 17.40 -3.07 2.57
C GLN A 160 16.05 -3.18 1.87
N LEU A 161 14.94 -2.91 2.57
CA LEU A 161 13.60 -2.90 1.97
C LEU A 161 13.47 -1.82 0.89
N LYS A 162 13.94 -0.59 1.18
CA LYS A 162 13.97 0.50 0.19
C LYS A 162 14.79 0.14 -1.04
N GLU A 163 15.95 -0.47 -0.86
CA GLU A 163 16.80 -0.93 -1.95
C GLU A 163 16.12 -2.03 -2.77
N THR A 164 15.50 -3.01 -2.12
CA THR A 164 14.74 -4.08 -2.78
C THR A 164 13.64 -3.52 -3.68
N VAL A 165 12.88 -2.55 -3.17
CA VAL A 165 11.81 -1.88 -3.92
C VAL A 165 12.38 -1.08 -5.09
N ARG A 166 13.45 -0.30 -4.90
CA ARG A 166 14.11 0.48 -5.97
C ARG A 166 14.68 -0.37 -7.09
N ASN A 167 15.23 -1.53 -6.75
CA ASN A 167 15.82 -2.45 -7.71
C ASN A 167 14.77 -3.25 -8.50
N ASN A 168 13.53 -3.28 -8.04
CA ASN A 168 12.45 -3.95 -8.72
C ASN A 168 11.90 -3.09 -9.88
N LYS A 169 12.30 -3.44 -11.12
CA LYS A 169 11.90 -2.70 -12.33
C LYS A 169 10.44 -2.91 -12.77
N ARG A 170 9.68 -3.74 -12.08
CA ARG A 170 8.27 -3.99 -12.41
C ARG A 170 7.34 -2.87 -11.94
N TYR A 171 7.78 -2.06 -10.96
CA TYR A 171 6.97 -1.06 -10.29
C TYR A 171 7.64 0.29 -10.28
N ASN A 172 6.84 1.35 -10.26
CA ASN A 172 7.34 2.71 -10.15
C ASN A 172 7.79 3.02 -8.72
N THR A 173 8.91 3.71 -8.60
CA THR A 173 9.42 4.18 -7.32
C THR A 173 9.78 5.65 -7.45
N TYR A 174 9.23 6.45 -6.54
CA TYR A 174 9.40 7.90 -6.49
C TYR A 174 10.03 8.33 -5.18
N ASP A 175 10.94 9.28 -5.23
CA ASP A 175 11.43 9.97 -4.06
C ASP A 175 10.64 11.26 -3.83
N TYR A 176 10.37 11.62 -2.57
CA TYR A 176 9.71 12.87 -2.20
C TYR A 176 10.33 13.46 -0.95
N CYS A 177 10.17 14.79 -0.76
CA CYS A 177 10.72 15.54 0.36
C CYS A 177 9.63 16.13 1.28
N SER A 178 8.38 16.20 0.83
CA SER A 178 7.27 16.71 1.64
C SER A 178 5.96 15.96 1.33
N PRO A 179 4.99 15.96 2.27
CA PRO A 179 3.67 15.39 2.03
C PRO A 179 2.96 15.98 0.81
N GLU A 180 3.17 17.27 0.51
CA GLU A 180 2.61 17.94 -0.66
C GLU A 180 3.16 17.34 -1.96
N GLN A 181 4.49 17.17 -2.03
CA GLN A 181 5.13 16.56 -3.19
C GLN A 181 4.67 15.11 -3.38
N LEU A 182 4.55 14.34 -2.30
CA LEU A 182 3.95 13.00 -2.34
C LEU A 182 2.54 13.07 -2.94
N GLY A 183 1.71 14.00 -2.45
CA GLY A 183 0.33 14.16 -2.89
C GLY A 183 0.24 14.43 -4.40
N GLU A 184 1.07 15.33 -4.92
CA GLU A 184 1.14 15.64 -6.36
C GLU A 184 1.55 14.41 -7.19
N GLN A 185 2.54 13.65 -6.73
CA GLN A 185 3.01 12.45 -7.41
C GLN A 185 1.92 11.36 -7.46
N VAL A 186 1.26 11.09 -6.32
CA VAL A 186 0.17 10.10 -6.24
C VAL A 186 -1.01 10.52 -7.11
N GLU A 187 -1.43 11.80 -7.04
CA GLU A 187 -2.54 12.31 -7.85
C GLU A 187 -2.25 12.17 -9.35
N SER A 188 -1.05 12.56 -9.78
CA SER A 188 -0.63 12.48 -11.19
C SER A 188 -0.61 11.05 -11.70
N GLU A 189 -0.03 10.13 -10.93
CA GLU A 189 0.09 8.73 -11.34
C GLU A 189 -1.27 8.03 -11.40
N PHE A 190 -2.09 8.17 -10.37
CA PHE A 190 -3.43 7.55 -10.37
C PHE A 190 -4.38 8.18 -11.38
N LYS A 191 -4.26 9.48 -11.67
CA LYS A 191 -4.98 10.10 -12.79
C LYS A 191 -4.60 9.43 -14.12
N THR A 192 -3.32 9.26 -14.38
CA THR A 192 -2.81 8.57 -15.59
C THR A 192 -3.31 7.13 -15.66
N LEU A 193 -3.29 6.42 -14.53
CA LEU A 193 -3.80 5.05 -14.44
C LEU A 193 -5.32 4.98 -14.72
N LEU A 194 -6.11 5.90 -14.15
CA LEU A 194 -7.54 6.00 -14.41
C LEU A 194 -7.84 6.32 -15.88
N ASP A 195 -7.07 7.22 -16.50
CA ASP A 195 -7.21 7.56 -17.93
C ASP A 195 -6.89 6.35 -18.82
N HIS A 196 -5.93 5.52 -18.42
CA HIS A 196 -5.58 4.30 -19.15
C HIS A 196 -6.61 3.19 -18.99
N LEU A 197 -7.04 2.91 -17.75
CA LEU A 197 -7.95 1.80 -17.44
C LEU A 197 -9.42 2.14 -17.75
N PHE A 198 -9.81 3.40 -17.56
CA PHE A 198 -11.17 3.91 -17.69
C PHE A 198 -11.18 5.24 -18.46
N PRO A 199 -10.84 5.23 -19.75
CA PRO A 199 -10.86 6.46 -20.54
C PRO A 199 -12.25 7.09 -20.51
N LYS A 200 -12.30 8.43 -20.45
CA LYS A 200 -13.57 9.15 -20.64
C LYS A 200 -14.13 8.76 -22.00
N ASN A 201 -15.34 8.23 -22.03
CA ASN A 201 -16.05 8.05 -23.29
C ASN A 201 -16.10 9.42 -23.97
N LYS A 202 -15.51 9.54 -25.15
CA LYS A 202 -15.84 10.65 -26.03
C LYS A 202 -17.33 10.46 -26.34
N VAL A 203 -18.17 11.29 -25.75
CA VAL A 203 -19.54 11.45 -26.27
C VAL A 203 -19.30 12.04 -27.64
N GLU A 204 -19.50 11.24 -28.69
CA GLU A 204 -19.70 11.80 -30.01
C GLU A 204 -20.97 12.63 -29.89
N ASP A 205 -20.82 13.95 -29.91
CA ASP A 205 -21.95 14.85 -30.03
C ASP A 205 -22.70 14.44 -31.31
N PRO A 206 -24.03 14.30 -31.23
CA PRO A 206 -24.85 13.88 -32.35
C PRO A 206 -24.82 14.89 -33.50
#